data_d8cbd11926f2ac00d1758e4f8358c664
#
_entry.id   d8cbd11926f2ac00d1758e4f8358c664
#
_cell.length_a   1.000
_cell.length_b   1.000
_cell.length_c   1.000
_cell.angle_alpha   90.00
_cell.angle_beta   90.00
_cell.angle_gamma   90.00
#
_symmetry.space_group_name_H-M   'P 1'
#
loop_
_entity.id
_entity.type
_entity.pdbx_description
1 polymer ?
#
loop_
_entity_poly.entity_id
_entity_poly.type
_entity_poly.pdbx_seq_one_letter_code
_entity_poly.pdbx_strand_id
1 'polypeptide(L)'
;RMFLIGTWAGEFDLNPAEAGRLAGVGIWPFAVSIIGFSLFIDKIGYKVSMIFAFAGHIIWAIMGFIAWQIGAAEGATEADKATAYSLVYWGSLILALGNGTVEAFINPVVATMFSKDKVKWLNILHAGWPGGLVLAGVITIFMGDLAWGYKVGLIAGPAICYLFMLLPCKFPESERVTSGVSYKEMLSEF
;
A
#
# COMPACT_ATOMS: atom_id res chain seq x y z
N ARG A 1 -6.80 4.99 -5.64
CA ARG A 1 -6.16 4.65 -6.91
C ARG A 1 -7.15 4.06 -7.91
N MET A 2 -7.85 2.97 -7.61
CA MET A 2 -8.79 2.31 -8.54
C MET A 2 -9.86 3.27 -9.09
N PHE A 3 -10.35 4.19 -8.29
CA PHE A 3 -11.31 5.23 -8.70
C PHE A 3 -10.74 6.27 -9.67
N LEU A 4 -9.40 6.35 -9.80
CA LEU A 4 -8.74 7.36 -10.63
C LEU A 4 -8.27 6.81 -11.99
N ILE A 5 -8.37 5.50 -12.23
CA ILE A 5 -7.88 4.90 -13.49
C ILE A 5 -8.59 5.51 -14.71
N GLY A 6 -9.91 5.72 -14.63
CA GLY A 6 -10.67 6.37 -15.68
C GLY A 6 -10.24 7.81 -15.92
N THR A 7 -9.95 8.58 -14.86
CA THR A 7 -9.43 9.94 -14.93
C THR A 7 -8.06 9.96 -15.64
N TRP A 8 -7.14 9.10 -15.21
CA TRP A 8 -5.81 9.00 -15.82
C TRP A 8 -5.87 8.54 -17.28
N ALA A 9 -6.79 7.62 -17.60
CA ALA A 9 -6.97 7.19 -18.99
C ALA A 9 -7.36 8.34 -19.91
N GLY A 10 -8.24 9.24 -19.45
CA GLY A 10 -8.63 10.43 -20.20
C GLY A 10 -7.55 11.50 -20.23
N GLU A 11 -6.90 11.81 -19.10
CA GLU A 11 -5.89 12.88 -19.04
C GLU A 11 -4.58 12.54 -19.76
N PHE A 12 -4.17 11.27 -19.70
CA PHE A 12 -2.91 10.82 -20.31
C PHE A 12 -3.12 10.15 -21.67
N ASP A 13 -4.33 10.19 -22.23
CA ASP A 13 -4.71 9.56 -23.51
C ASP A 13 -4.33 8.05 -23.57
N LEU A 14 -4.53 7.32 -22.46
CA LEU A 14 -4.11 5.93 -22.36
C LEU A 14 -5.02 5.00 -23.19
N ASN A 15 -4.41 4.09 -23.89
CA ASN A 15 -5.14 2.98 -24.49
C ASN A 15 -5.60 1.96 -23.42
N PRO A 16 -6.57 1.06 -23.74
CA PRO A 16 -7.08 0.08 -22.78
C PRO A 16 -6.02 -0.84 -22.17
N ALA A 17 -4.95 -1.15 -22.91
CA ALA A 17 -3.86 -1.99 -22.41
C ALA A 17 -2.99 -1.25 -21.38
N GLU A 18 -2.77 0.05 -21.55
CA GLU A 18 -2.05 0.91 -20.60
C GLU A 18 -2.86 1.11 -19.32
N ALA A 19 -4.15 1.42 -19.45
CA ALA A 19 -5.05 1.49 -18.30
C ALA A 19 -5.10 0.15 -17.54
N GLY A 20 -5.14 -0.97 -18.25
CA GLY A 20 -5.05 -2.31 -17.67
C GLY A 20 -3.74 -2.57 -16.93
N ARG A 21 -2.61 -2.11 -17.47
CA ARG A 21 -1.30 -2.18 -16.79
C ARG A 21 -1.27 -1.37 -15.50
N LEU A 22 -1.86 -0.17 -15.47
CA LEU A 22 -2.01 0.62 -14.25
C LEU A 22 -2.89 -0.07 -13.20
N ALA A 23 -3.93 -0.78 -13.61
CA ALA A 23 -4.73 -1.59 -12.71
C ALA A 23 -3.90 -2.75 -12.13
N GLY A 24 -3.25 -3.51 -13.02
CA GLY A 24 -2.49 -4.70 -12.69
C GLY A 24 -1.27 -4.44 -11.78
N VAL A 25 -0.53 -3.35 -12.01
CA VAL A 25 0.68 -3.01 -11.21
C VAL A 25 0.36 -2.73 -9.74
N GLY A 26 -0.88 -2.55 -9.37
CA GLY A 26 -1.26 -2.45 -7.98
C GLY A 26 -1.64 -3.77 -7.32
N ILE A 27 -1.63 -4.86 -8.06
CA ILE A 27 -2.10 -6.18 -7.58
C ILE A 27 -0.94 -7.16 -7.49
N TRP A 28 -0.21 -7.41 -8.58
CA TRP A 28 0.83 -8.42 -8.57
C TRP A 28 2.03 -8.10 -7.65
N PRO A 29 2.53 -6.83 -7.52
CA PRO A 29 3.61 -6.55 -6.58
C PRO A 29 3.16 -6.70 -5.11
N PHE A 30 1.88 -6.43 -4.84
CA PHE A 30 1.28 -6.69 -3.53
C PHE A 30 1.42 -8.16 -3.14
N ALA A 31 1.05 -9.09 -4.03
CA ALA A 31 1.17 -10.52 -3.78
C ALA A 31 2.63 -10.96 -3.61
N VAL A 32 3.54 -10.46 -4.46
CA VAL A 32 4.98 -10.75 -4.35
C VAL A 32 5.54 -10.25 -3.01
N SER A 33 5.12 -9.05 -2.59
CA SER A 33 5.55 -8.45 -1.33
C SER A 33 5.07 -9.25 -0.12
N ILE A 34 3.81 -9.71 -0.11
CA ILE A 34 3.29 -10.57 0.97
C ILE A 34 4.18 -11.81 1.11
N ILE A 35 4.42 -12.54 0.03
CA ILE A 35 5.24 -13.76 0.07
C ILE A 35 6.65 -13.45 0.55
N GLY A 36 7.32 -12.45 -0.06
CA GLY A 36 8.69 -12.09 0.29
C GLY A 36 8.85 -11.67 1.75
N PHE A 37 8.01 -10.75 2.22
CA PHE A 37 8.10 -10.28 3.61
C PHE A 37 7.66 -11.35 4.61
N SER A 38 6.64 -12.15 4.33
CA SER A 38 6.23 -13.25 5.23
C SER A 38 7.36 -14.24 5.47
N LEU A 39 8.19 -14.51 4.47
CA LEU A 39 9.33 -15.41 4.64
C LEU A 39 10.48 -14.82 5.47
N PHE A 40 10.66 -13.49 5.46
CA PHE A 40 11.82 -12.86 6.06
C PHE A 40 11.49 -11.89 7.21
N ILE A 41 10.22 -11.77 7.60
CA ILE A 41 9.74 -10.81 8.61
C ILE A 41 10.49 -10.91 9.95
N ASP A 42 10.81 -12.12 10.39
CA ASP A 42 11.50 -12.38 11.65
C ASP A 42 12.95 -11.87 11.64
N LYS A 43 13.57 -11.78 10.45
CA LYS A 43 14.94 -11.25 10.29
C LYS A 43 14.94 -9.75 10.11
N ILE A 44 13.95 -9.22 9.35
CA ILE A 44 13.81 -7.80 9.04
C ILE A 44 13.27 -7.05 10.26
N GLY A 45 12.34 -7.67 10.98
CA GLY A 45 11.63 -7.09 12.11
C GLY A 45 10.43 -6.25 11.69
N TYR A 46 9.39 -6.30 12.50
CA TYR A 46 8.11 -5.62 12.23
C TYR A 46 8.26 -4.11 12.06
N LYS A 47 9.09 -3.47 12.89
CA LYS A 47 9.27 -2.00 12.84
C LYS A 47 9.90 -1.53 11.54
N VAL A 48 10.93 -2.22 11.05
CA VAL A 48 11.60 -1.90 9.78
C VAL A 48 10.64 -2.10 8.61
N SER A 49 9.88 -3.18 8.62
CA SER A 49 8.86 -3.47 7.60
C SER A 49 7.79 -2.40 7.53
N MET A 50 7.35 -1.87 8.68
CA MET A 50 6.39 -0.76 8.74
C MET A 50 6.96 0.55 8.21
N ILE A 51 8.23 0.86 8.52
CA ILE A 51 8.89 2.06 7.99
C ILE A 51 9.01 1.95 6.46
N PHE A 52 9.33 0.76 5.94
CA PHE A 52 9.34 0.52 4.49
C PHE A 52 7.96 0.77 3.87
N ALA A 53 6.90 0.25 4.48
CA ALA A 53 5.54 0.48 4.02
C ALA A 53 5.18 1.98 4.06
N PHE A 54 5.51 2.68 5.15
CA PHE A 54 5.34 4.13 5.25
C PHE A 54 6.03 4.87 4.10
N ALA A 55 7.31 4.57 3.86
CA ALA A 55 8.06 5.18 2.78
C ALA A 55 7.37 4.95 1.42
N GLY A 56 6.87 3.75 1.16
CA GLY A 56 6.13 3.42 -0.06
C GLY A 56 4.86 4.28 -0.23
N HIS A 57 4.11 4.52 0.84
CA HIS A 57 2.91 5.37 0.79
C HIS A 57 3.26 6.84 0.52
N ILE A 58 4.32 7.36 1.14
CA ILE A 58 4.75 8.76 0.94
C ILE A 58 5.34 8.95 -0.45
N ILE A 59 6.18 8.03 -0.91
CA ILE A 59 6.74 8.07 -2.27
C ILE A 59 5.62 8.07 -3.31
N TRP A 60 4.60 7.21 -3.13
CA TRP A 60 3.41 7.22 -3.98
C TRP A 60 2.70 8.57 -3.98
N ALA A 61 2.46 9.16 -2.80
CA ALA A 61 1.79 10.46 -2.71
C ALA A 61 2.57 11.56 -3.44
N ILE A 62 3.89 11.58 -3.28
CA ILE A 62 4.77 12.55 -3.96
C ILE A 62 4.77 12.30 -5.48
N MET A 63 5.00 11.08 -5.93
CA MET A 63 5.04 10.75 -7.37
C MET A 63 3.71 11.02 -8.05
N GLY A 64 2.59 10.69 -7.40
CA GLY A 64 1.26 10.97 -7.91
C GLY A 64 0.97 12.48 -7.97
N PHE A 65 1.40 13.25 -6.99
CA PHE A 65 1.26 14.70 -7.02
C PHE A 65 2.09 15.33 -8.14
N ILE A 66 3.33 14.90 -8.34
CA ILE A 66 4.20 15.35 -9.44
C ILE A 66 3.60 14.95 -10.79
N ALA A 67 3.07 13.72 -10.91
CA ALA A 67 2.42 13.26 -12.14
C ALA A 67 1.21 14.14 -12.50
N TRP A 68 0.42 14.54 -11.49
CA TRP A 68 -0.67 15.48 -11.69
C TRP A 68 -0.16 16.85 -12.19
N GLN A 69 0.86 17.41 -11.55
CA GLN A 69 1.42 18.71 -11.94
C GLN A 69 1.95 18.72 -13.38
N ILE A 70 2.51 17.61 -13.83
CA ILE A 70 3.08 17.51 -15.19
C ILE A 70 2.00 17.15 -16.22
N GLY A 71 1.21 16.09 -15.93
CA GLY A 71 0.32 15.49 -16.92
C GLY A 71 -1.01 16.20 -17.09
N ALA A 72 -1.50 16.91 -16.05
CA ALA A 72 -2.74 17.67 -16.07
C ALA A 72 -2.51 19.18 -16.30
N ALA A 73 -1.29 19.61 -16.62
CA ALA A 73 -0.98 21.00 -16.92
C ALA A 73 -1.63 21.43 -18.24
N GLU A 74 -2.08 22.69 -18.31
CA GLU A 74 -2.57 23.26 -19.55
C GLU A 74 -1.44 23.27 -20.59
N GLY A 75 -1.68 22.66 -21.75
CA GLY A 75 -0.67 22.50 -22.79
C GLY A 75 0.34 21.37 -22.57
N ALA A 76 0.05 20.42 -21.68
CA ALA A 76 0.90 19.23 -21.48
C ALA A 76 1.15 18.49 -22.81
N THR A 77 2.41 18.25 -23.11
CA THR A 77 2.84 17.53 -24.30
C THR A 77 2.67 16.03 -24.16
N GLU A 78 2.75 15.27 -25.24
CA GLU A 78 2.76 13.80 -25.18
C GLU A 78 3.91 13.25 -24.32
N ALA A 79 5.07 13.93 -24.30
CA ALA A 79 6.20 13.58 -23.44
C ALA A 79 5.87 13.79 -21.96
N ASP A 80 5.12 14.86 -21.63
CA ASP A 80 4.68 15.14 -20.26
C ASP A 80 3.66 14.09 -19.79
N LYS A 81 2.70 13.72 -20.63
CA LYS A 81 1.72 12.65 -20.34
C LYS A 81 2.41 11.30 -20.16
N ALA A 82 3.38 10.95 -20.99
CA ALA A 82 4.16 9.72 -20.87
C ALA A 82 4.97 9.70 -19.56
N THR A 83 5.54 10.85 -19.16
CA THR A 83 6.25 11.01 -17.89
C THR A 83 5.29 10.84 -16.71
N ALA A 84 4.13 11.47 -16.75
CA ALA A 84 3.09 11.35 -15.73
C ALA A 84 2.59 9.90 -15.60
N TYR A 85 2.34 9.22 -16.71
CA TYR A 85 2.02 7.79 -16.72
C TYR A 85 3.10 6.95 -16.04
N SER A 86 4.37 7.17 -16.36
CA SER A 86 5.48 6.47 -15.75
C SER A 86 5.55 6.68 -14.24
N LEU A 87 5.36 7.92 -13.77
CA LEU A 87 5.33 8.23 -12.34
C LEU A 87 4.17 7.52 -11.63
N VAL A 88 2.98 7.54 -12.19
CA VAL A 88 1.82 6.82 -11.64
C VAL A 88 2.04 5.32 -11.66
N TYR A 89 2.65 4.76 -12.70
CA TYR A 89 2.94 3.33 -12.80
C TYR A 89 3.94 2.87 -11.72
N TRP A 90 5.13 3.49 -11.68
CA TRP A 90 6.17 3.11 -10.72
C TRP A 90 5.80 3.44 -9.28
N GLY A 91 5.13 4.57 -9.07
CA GLY A 91 4.58 4.91 -7.77
C GLY A 91 3.54 3.89 -7.28
N SER A 92 2.67 3.40 -8.18
CA SER A 92 1.69 2.35 -7.87
C SER A 92 2.37 1.02 -7.53
N LEU A 93 3.47 0.69 -8.18
CA LEU A 93 4.29 -0.49 -7.86
C LEU A 93 4.85 -0.38 -6.44
N ILE A 94 5.47 0.75 -6.12
CA ILE A 94 6.06 1.00 -4.79
C ILE A 94 4.98 0.96 -3.72
N LEU A 95 3.83 1.59 -3.96
CA LEU A 95 2.68 1.53 -3.06
C LEU A 95 2.20 0.09 -2.83
N ALA A 96 2.11 -0.70 -3.89
CA ALA A 96 1.66 -2.09 -3.80
C ALA A 96 2.63 -2.96 -2.99
N LEU A 97 3.95 -2.75 -3.16
CA LEU A 97 4.96 -3.40 -2.31
C LEU A 97 4.80 -3.01 -0.84
N GLY A 98 4.58 -1.72 -0.55
CA GLY A 98 4.31 -1.24 0.81
C GLY A 98 3.06 -1.87 1.43
N ASN A 99 1.96 -1.92 0.68
CA ASN A 99 0.72 -2.55 1.13
C ASN A 99 0.89 -4.05 1.43
N GLY A 100 1.58 -4.79 0.56
CA GLY A 100 1.86 -6.21 0.78
C GLY A 100 2.74 -6.45 1.99
N THR A 101 3.66 -5.54 2.28
CA THR A 101 4.47 -5.58 3.51
C THR A 101 3.60 -5.43 4.75
N VAL A 102 2.64 -4.49 4.76
CA VAL A 102 1.69 -4.33 5.88
C VAL A 102 0.90 -5.61 6.10
N GLU A 103 0.38 -6.22 5.03
CA GLU A 103 -0.39 -7.46 5.12
C GLU A 103 0.43 -8.63 5.66
N ALA A 104 1.69 -8.71 5.24
CA ALA A 104 2.60 -9.77 5.67
C ALA A 104 2.88 -9.77 7.19
N PHE A 105 2.90 -8.60 7.83
CA PHE A 105 3.25 -8.51 9.26
C PHE A 105 2.04 -8.33 10.18
N ILE A 106 0.97 -7.64 9.75
CA ILE A 106 -0.11 -7.26 10.67
C ILE A 106 -0.87 -8.46 11.23
N ASN A 107 -1.09 -9.48 10.39
CA ASN A 107 -1.78 -10.71 10.82
C ASN A 107 -1.01 -11.46 11.90
N PRO A 108 0.30 -11.77 11.75
CA PRO A 108 1.10 -12.39 12.81
C PRO A 108 1.15 -11.56 14.09
N VAL A 109 1.31 -10.24 13.99
CA VAL A 109 1.34 -9.36 15.15
C VAL A 109 0.03 -9.45 15.95
N VAL A 110 -1.11 -9.29 15.28
CA VAL A 110 -2.43 -9.37 15.92
C VAL A 110 -2.67 -10.75 16.52
N ALA A 111 -2.32 -11.81 15.81
CA ALA A 111 -2.46 -13.18 16.30
C ALA A 111 -1.62 -13.43 17.56
N THR A 112 -0.40 -12.89 17.62
CA THR A 112 0.50 -13.02 18.77
C THR A 112 0.00 -12.18 19.96
N MET A 113 -0.39 -10.92 19.73
CA MET A 113 -0.86 -10.02 20.79
C MET A 113 -2.16 -10.49 21.43
N PHE A 114 -3.05 -11.07 20.65
CA PHE A 114 -4.39 -11.50 21.08
C PHE A 114 -4.55 -13.03 21.03
N SER A 115 -3.58 -13.75 21.53
CA SER A 115 -3.48 -15.21 21.45
C SER A 115 -4.73 -15.97 21.96
N LYS A 116 -5.45 -15.43 22.95
CA LYS A 116 -6.68 -16.02 23.52
C LYS A 116 -7.92 -15.81 22.64
N ASP A 117 -7.96 -14.74 21.86
CA ASP A 117 -9.11 -14.32 21.03
C ASP A 117 -8.71 -14.03 19.58
N LYS A 118 -7.75 -14.78 19.04
CA LYS A 118 -7.15 -14.58 17.70
C LYS A 118 -8.21 -14.33 16.62
N VAL A 119 -9.19 -15.20 16.52
CA VAL A 119 -10.22 -15.15 15.47
C VAL A 119 -11.02 -13.84 15.53
N LYS A 120 -11.41 -13.42 16.74
CA LYS A 120 -12.15 -12.16 16.92
C LYS A 120 -11.34 -10.96 16.43
N TRP A 121 -10.09 -10.85 16.85
CA TRP A 121 -9.26 -9.70 16.52
C TRP A 121 -8.79 -9.69 15.07
N LEU A 122 -8.55 -10.85 14.47
CA LEU A 122 -8.28 -10.96 13.05
C LEU A 122 -9.50 -10.56 12.21
N ASN A 123 -10.71 -10.96 12.62
CA ASN A 123 -11.93 -10.53 11.93
C ASN A 123 -12.14 -9.01 12.02
N ILE A 124 -11.86 -8.39 13.18
CA ILE A 124 -11.93 -6.93 13.35
C ILE A 124 -10.89 -6.25 12.44
N LEU A 125 -9.66 -6.76 12.40
CA LEU A 125 -8.62 -6.27 11.53
C LEU A 125 -9.05 -6.31 10.05
N HIS A 126 -9.54 -7.47 9.60
CA HIS A 126 -9.97 -7.63 8.22
C HIS A 126 -11.22 -6.81 7.86
N ALA A 127 -12.10 -6.52 8.81
CA ALA A 127 -13.20 -5.58 8.61
C ALA A 127 -12.72 -4.14 8.41
N GLY A 128 -11.56 -3.77 8.93
CA GLY A 128 -10.94 -2.46 8.75
C GLY A 128 -10.60 -2.15 7.29
N TRP A 129 -10.22 -3.17 6.51
CA TRP A 129 -9.84 -2.98 5.11
C TRP A 129 -11.01 -2.52 4.21
N PRO A 130 -12.15 -3.22 4.14
CA PRO A 130 -13.32 -2.73 3.41
C PRO A 130 -13.87 -1.44 4.01
N GLY A 131 -13.82 -1.28 5.34
CA GLY A 131 -14.21 -0.05 6.02
C GLY A 131 -13.36 1.15 5.55
N GLY A 132 -12.05 0.97 5.41
CA GLY A 132 -11.14 1.98 4.86
C GLY A 132 -11.45 2.33 3.40
N LEU A 133 -11.80 1.33 2.57
CA LEU A 133 -12.20 1.58 1.18
C LEU A 133 -13.49 2.41 1.10
N VAL A 134 -14.49 2.09 1.92
CA VAL A 134 -15.75 2.86 1.99
C VAL A 134 -15.45 4.30 2.43
N LEU A 135 -14.67 4.47 3.50
CA LEU A 135 -14.30 5.80 4.01
C LEU A 135 -13.55 6.62 2.95
N ALA A 136 -12.56 6.04 2.29
CA ALA A 136 -11.81 6.69 1.22
C ALA A 136 -12.72 7.07 0.03
N GLY A 137 -13.66 6.19 -0.34
CA GLY A 137 -14.67 6.46 -1.37
C GLY A 137 -15.56 7.64 -1.00
N VAL A 138 -16.11 7.64 0.22
CA VAL A 138 -16.94 8.74 0.74
C VAL A 138 -16.17 10.07 0.76
N ILE A 139 -14.95 10.08 1.29
CA ILE A 139 -14.11 11.30 1.28
C ILE A 139 -13.87 11.77 -0.15
N THR A 140 -13.56 10.85 -1.08
CA THR A 140 -13.32 11.21 -2.49
C THR A 140 -14.56 11.82 -3.14
N ILE A 141 -15.77 11.35 -2.79
CA ILE A 141 -17.04 11.93 -3.25
C ILE A 141 -17.21 13.35 -2.68
N PHE A 142 -16.96 13.55 -1.38
CA PHE A 142 -17.01 14.88 -0.78
C PHE A 142 -15.98 15.86 -1.33
N MET A 143 -14.84 15.36 -1.83
CA MET A 143 -13.86 16.20 -2.52
C MET A 143 -14.36 16.69 -3.88
N GLY A 144 -15.43 16.12 -4.43
CA GLY A 144 -16.10 16.59 -5.66
C GLY A 144 -15.13 16.81 -6.80
N ASP A 145 -15.13 18.03 -7.35
CA ASP A 145 -14.33 18.43 -8.52
C ASP A 145 -12.88 18.80 -8.18
N LEU A 146 -12.44 18.60 -6.93
CA LEU A 146 -11.02 18.81 -6.60
C LEU A 146 -10.12 17.94 -7.49
N ALA A 147 -9.04 18.54 -7.96
CA ALA A 147 -8.07 17.86 -8.81
C ALA A 147 -7.58 16.54 -8.18
N TRP A 148 -7.38 15.53 -9.01
CA TRP A 148 -7.04 14.19 -8.56
C TRP A 148 -5.70 14.11 -7.82
N GLY A 149 -4.79 15.05 -8.04
CA GLY A 149 -3.53 15.14 -7.29
C GLY A 149 -3.75 15.30 -5.79
N TYR A 150 -4.77 16.06 -5.37
CA TYR A 150 -5.15 16.16 -3.95
C TYR A 150 -5.77 14.86 -3.44
N LYS A 151 -6.54 14.16 -4.28
CA LYS A 151 -7.14 12.86 -3.92
C LYS A 151 -6.07 11.79 -3.71
N VAL A 152 -5.00 11.80 -4.49
CA VAL A 152 -3.83 10.93 -4.27
C VAL A 152 -3.15 11.27 -2.93
N GLY A 153 -3.07 12.55 -2.58
CA GLY A 153 -2.49 13.02 -1.33
C GLY A 153 -3.21 12.53 -0.06
N LEU A 154 -4.47 12.09 -0.16
CA LEU A 154 -5.22 11.56 0.98
C LEU A 154 -4.50 10.42 1.73
N ILE A 155 -3.69 9.64 1.02
CA ILE A 155 -2.96 8.52 1.63
C ILE A 155 -1.87 8.98 2.62
N ALA A 156 -1.34 10.18 2.43
CA ALA A 156 -0.26 10.70 3.26
C ALA A 156 -0.73 10.96 4.70
N GLY A 157 -1.97 11.43 4.91
CA GLY A 157 -2.51 11.70 6.24
C GLY A 157 -2.50 10.47 7.15
N PRO A 158 -3.22 9.40 6.82
CA PRO A 158 -3.17 8.14 7.59
C PRO A 158 -1.75 7.58 7.72
N ALA A 159 -0.94 7.64 6.65
CA ALA A 159 0.44 7.14 6.70
C ALA A 159 1.29 7.88 7.73
N ILE A 160 1.20 9.19 7.79
CA ILE A 160 1.90 10.01 8.80
C ILE A 160 1.38 9.69 10.20
N CYS A 161 0.06 9.58 10.37
CA CYS A 161 -0.53 9.24 11.67
C CYS A 161 -0.01 7.90 12.19
N TYR A 162 -0.02 6.86 11.36
CA TYR A 162 0.47 5.57 11.83
C TYR A 162 1.98 5.56 12.10
N LEU A 163 2.78 6.34 11.38
CA LEU A 163 4.21 6.46 11.69
C LEU A 163 4.43 6.96 13.10
N PHE A 164 3.74 8.05 13.49
CA PHE A 164 3.84 8.58 14.85
C PHE A 164 3.38 7.57 15.92
N MET A 165 2.35 6.78 15.62
CA MET A 165 1.90 5.71 16.50
C MET A 165 2.91 4.56 16.57
N LEU A 166 3.57 4.25 15.46
CA LEU A 166 4.53 3.16 15.32
C LEU A 166 5.84 3.42 16.09
N LEU A 167 6.35 4.66 16.08
CA LEU A 167 7.67 4.99 16.63
C LEU A 167 7.84 4.56 18.09
N PRO A 168 6.89 4.79 19.02
CA PRO A 168 6.98 4.36 20.41
C PRO A 168 6.65 2.87 20.60
N CYS A 169 6.04 2.18 19.63
CA CYS A 169 5.59 0.80 19.78
C CYS A 169 6.75 -0.18 19.90
N LYS A 170 6.59 -1.11 20.83
CA LYS A 170 7.40 -2.33 20.93
C LYS A 170 6.59 -3.48 20.38
N PHE A 171 7.15 -4.19 19.42
CA PHE A 171 6.49 -5.34 18.80
C PHE A 171 6.89 -6.63 19.53
N PRO A 172 5.97 -7.60 19.64
CA PRO A 172 6.31 -8.92 20.15
C PRO A 172 7.25 -9.65 19.18
N GLU A 173 7.97 -10.63 19.70
CA GLU A 173 8.63 -11.61 18.83
C GLU A 173 7.57 -12.48 18.15
N SER A 174 7.87 -12.97 16.95
CA SER A 174 6.93 -13.86 16.25
C SER A 174 6.77 -15.20 16.96
N GLU A 175 5.62 -15.86 16.77
CA GLU A 175 5.37 -17.18 17.34
C GLU A 175 6.42 -18.20 16.89
N ARG A 176 6.95 -18.08 15.66
CA ARG A 176 8.03 -18.96 15.17
C ARG A 176 9.29 -18.80 16.02
N VAL A 177 9.71 -17.57 16.31
CA VAL A 177 10.91 -17.29 17.12
C VAL A 177 10.73 -17.78 18.55
N THR A 178 9.60 -17.47 19.16
CA THR A 178 9.30 -17.88 20.55
C THR A 178 9.15 -19.39 20.72
N SER A 179 8.72 -20.10 19.67
CA SER A 179 8.61 -21.58 19.65
C SER A 179 9.93 -22.26 19.28
N GLY A 180 10.97 -21.51 18.91
CA GLY A 180 12.27 -22.07 18.55
C GLY A 180 12.30 -22.81 17.20
N VAL A 181 11.26 -22.66 16.36
CA VAL A 181 11.17 -23.33 15.06
C VAL A 181 12.18 -22.71 14.08
N SER A 182 13.04 -23.56 13.51
CA SER A 182 14.02 -23.12 12.52
C SER A 182 13.38 -22.80 11.17
N TYR A 183 14.05 -21.97 10.33
CA TYR A 183 13.59 -21.70 8.96
C TYR A 183 13.49 -22.97 8.11
N LYS A 184 14.39 -23.94 8.34
CA LYS A 184 14.40 -25.21 7.63
C LYS A 184 13.15 -26.04 7.96
N GLU A 185 12.78 -26.11 9.24
CA GLU A 185 11.55 -26.78 9.67
C GLU A 185 10.33 -26.09 9.10
N MET A 186 10.24 -24.75 9.21
CA MET A 186 9.13 -23.98 8.64
C MET A 186 8.96 -24.25 7.14
N LEU A 187 10.05 -24.27 6.37
CA LEU A 187 9.98 -24.50 4.93
C LEU A 187 9.74 -25.96 4.53
N SER A 188 9.98 -26.92 5.45
CA SER A 188 9.71 -28.35 5.19
C SER A 188 8.23 -28.72 5.37
N GLU A 189 7.43 -27.84 5.95
CA GLU A 189 5.97 -28.01 6.11
C GLU A 189 5.17 -27.55 4.87
N PHE A 190 5.83 -26.93 3.86
CA PHE A 190 5.25 -26.53 2.59
C PHE A 190 5.55 -27.55 1.49
#